data_909015e2ace75015c1e4a7e93bfe7536
#
_entry.id   909015e2ace75015c1e4a7e93bfe7536
#
_cell.length_a   1.000
_cell.length_b   1.000
_cell.length_c   1.000
_cell.angle_alpha   90.00
_cell.angle_beta   90.00
_cell.angle_gamma   90.00
#
_symmetry.space_group_name_H-M   'P 1'
#
loop_
_entity.id
_entity.type
_entity.pdbx_description
1 polymer ?
#
loop_
_entity_poly.entity_id
_entity_poly.type
_entity_poly.pdbx_seq_one_letter_code
_entity_poly.pdbx_strand_id
1 'polypeptide(L)'
;MPLRRQDIDITNSGDLVFKLYSKKQGTYFVNKVFTCFTMDDLRSDIIDRARRLSRLRNKNHPWLTMTDEEILRSSGLILKDSEKGVDGLTLAAILLFGKDETIMAALPQHKTDAIFRTKNTDRYDDRDVIITNLFDTFDRLMEFGKKHLNDPFILEGVQAVSARDAILREIFSNSLAHRDYSTGYVAKFVIEKDRMYTENGNLSHGHGELKLDRFEPFSKNPPIAKVFREVSLADELGSGMRNTYKYTKMYSGGVPEFIEGDVFKTIIPLSSAATSMVGPDGNQDTPQDNLQDTLQDNLQEKVIQVVYEKIIEFCIEPKSKREIVEH
;
A
#
# COMPACT_ATOMS: atom_id res chain seq x y z
N MET A 1 20.05 36.01 -15.98
CA MET A 1 18.71 36.64 -15.92
C MET A 1 17.77 35.63 -15.27
N PRO A 2 17.15 35.92 -14.16
CA PRO A 2 16.18 35.00 -13.57
C PRO A 2 14.91 35.02 -14.43
N LEU A 3 14.49 33.84 -14.89
CA LEU A 3 13.21 33.65 -15.56
C LEU A 3 12.09 34.13 -14.62
N ARG A 4 11.38 35.19 -14.98
CA ARG A 4 10.15 35.59 -14.30
C ARG A 4 9.15 34.45 -14.46
N ARG A 5 8.76 33.79 -13.35
CA ARG A 5 7.56 32.97 -13.31
C ARG A 5 6.39 33.84 -13.72
N GLN A 6 5.63 33.43 -14.73
CA GLN A 6 4.37 34.08 -15.06
C GLN A 6 3.45 33.99 -13.84
N ASP A 7 2.99 35.13 -13.34
CA ASP A 7 1.98 35.18 -12.32
C ASP A 7 0.67 34.62 -12.92
N ILE A 8 0.19 33.52 -12.37
CA ILE A 8 -1.07 32.91 -12.79
C ILE A 8 -2.14 33.49 -11.89
N ASP A 9 -3.18 34.11 -12.48
CA ASP A 9 -4.38 34.52 -11.74
C ASP A 9 -5.20 33.28 -11.34
N ILE A 10 -5.23 32.99 -10.04
CA ILE A 10 -5.93 31.84 -9.47
C ILE A 10 -7.28 32.19 -8.85
N THR A 11 -7.70 33.47 -8.94
CA THR A 11 -8.90 34.00 -8.26
C THR A 11 -10.19 33.29 -8.67
N ASN A 12 -10.24 32.75 -9.89
CA ASN A 12 -11.40 32.04 -10.43
C ASN A 12 -11.30 30.51 -10.28
N SER A 13 -10.23 30.00 -9.64
CA SER A 13 -10.04 28.58 -9.40
C SER A 13 -10.07 28.30 -7.91
N GLY A 14 -11.22 27.86 -7.39
CA GLY A 14 -11.40 27.53 -5.98
C GLY A 14 -10.35 26.53 -5.47
N ASP A 15 -9.97 25.56 -6.29
CA ASP A 15 -8.96 24.55 -5.96
C ASP A 15 -7.56 25.14 -5.81
N LEU A 16 -7.15 26.07 -6.69
CA LEU A 16 -5.85 26.71 -6.63
C LEU A 16 -5.77 27.69 -5.46
N VAL A 17 -6.86 28.43 -5.21
CA VAL A 17 -6.97 29.31 -4.03
C VAL A 17 -6.86 28.48 -2.74
N PHE A 18 -7.58 27.36 -2.66
CA PHE A 18 -7.51 26.46 -1.51
C PHE A 18 -6.11 25.86 -1.32
N LYS A 19 -5.47 25.40 -2.39
CA LYS A 19 -4.08 24.91 -2.36
C LYS A 19 -3.10 25.97 -1.86
N LEU A 20 -3.26 27.22 -2.29
CA LEU A 20 -2.44 28.34 -1.82
C LEU A 20 -2.68 28.63 -0.34
N TYR A 21 -3.94 28.61 0.09
CA TYR A 21 -4.32 28.83 1.49
C TYR A 21 -3.78 27.74 2.41
N SER A 22 -3.94 26.47 2.02
CA SER A 22 -3.42 25.32 2.74
C SER A 22 -1.89 25.36 2.88
N LYS A 23 -1.18 25.76 1.80
CA LYS A 23 0.28 25.97 1.84
C LYS A 23 0.68 27.08 2.81
N LYS A 24 -0.07 28.21 2.85
CA LYS A 24 0.22 29.32 3.75
C LYS A 24 -0.06 29.01 5.22
N GLN A 25 -1.06 28.17 5.49
CA GLN A 25 -1.42 27.78 6.86
C GLN A 25 -0.67 26.56 7.36
N GLY A 26 0.12 25.87 6.51
CA GLY A 26 0.77 24.61 6.85
C GLY A 26 -0.19 23.47 7.20
N THR A 27 -1.45 23.57 6.74
CA THR A 27 -2.49 22.59 7.01
C THR A 27 -2.60 21.59 5.85
N TYR A 28 -2.69 20.33 6.19
CA TYR A 28 -2.94 19.25 5.22
C TYR A 28 -4.43 19.16 4.92
N PHE A 29 -4.81 18.89 3.67
CA PHE A 29 -6.22 18.75 3.27
C PHE A 29 -6.98 17.73 4.13
N VAL A 30 -6.34 16.63 4.49
CA VAL A 30 -6.92 15.59 5.33
C VAL A 30 -7.16 16.00 6.80
N ASN A 31 -6.64 17.17 7.22
CA ASN A 31 -6.91 17.76 8.53
C ASN A 31 -8.20 18.61 8.55
N LYS A 32 -8.93 18.73 7.41
CA LYS A 32 -10.23 19.38 7.38
C LYS A 32 -11.15 18.75 8.43
N VAL A 33 -11.72 19.60 9.30
CA VAL A 33 -12.54 19.17 10.44
C VAL A 33 -14.03 19.18 10.05
N PHE A 34 -14.72 18.11 10.41
CA PHE A 34 -16.15 17.94 10.25
C PHE A 34 -16.80 17.85 11.64
N THR A 35 -17.56 18.88 12.02
CA THR A 35 -18.26 18.96 13.31
C THR A 35 -19.64 18.32 13.28
N CYS A 36 -20.11 17.90 12.11
CA CYS A 36 -21.39 17.22 11.91
C CYS A 36 -21.32 15.70 12.08
N PHE A 37 -20.13 15.13 12.07
CA PHE A 37 -19.93 13.68 12.28
C PHE A 37 -19.46 13.41 13.70
N THR A 38 -19.82 12.24 14.21
CA THR A 38 -19.54 11.77 15.57
C THR A 38 -18.82 10.41 15.54
N MET A 39 -18.52 9.85 16.69
CA MET A 39 -17.96 8.50 16.79
C MET A 39 -18.87 7.43 16.20
N ASP A 40 -20.20 7.65 16.22
CA ASP A 40 -21.18 6.72 15.65
C ASP A 40 -21.13 6.64 14.11
N ASP A 41 -20.52 7.61 13.45
CA ASP A 41 -20.27 7.62 12.00
C ASP A 41 -19.03 6.82 11.60
N LEU A 42 -18.27 6.32 12.59
CA LEU A 42 -17.08 5.50 12.38
C LEU A 42 -17.38 4.01 12.59
N ARG A 43 -16.54 3.17 12.04
CA ARG A 43 -16.49 1.73 12.17
C ARG A 43 -15.63 1.35 13.39
N SER A 44 -16.28 1.07 14.52
CA SER A 44 -15.61 0.65 15.76
C SER A 44 -14.82 -0.65 15.58
N ASP A 45 -15.32 -1.58 14.76
CA ASP A 45 -14.63 -2.81 14.42
C ASP A 45 -13.30 -2.58 13.68
N ILE A 46 -13.21 -1.54 12.84
CA ILE A 46 -11.96 -1.14 12.16
C ILE A 46 -11.00 -0.48 13.17
N ILE A 47 -11.49 0.33 14.10
CA ILE A 47 -10.67 0.90 15.17
C ILE A 47 -10.12 -0.23 16.07
N ASP A 48 -10.94 -1.21 16.42
CA ASP A 48 -10.50 -2.39 17.15
C ASP A 48 -9.49 -3.24 16.38
N ARG A 49 -9.67 -3.35 15.07
CA ARG A 49 -8.67 -3.96 14.18
C ARG A 49 -7.35 -3.20 14.23
N ALA A 50 -7.37 -1.88 14.11
CA ALA A 50 -6.16 -1.05 14.21
C ALA A 50 -5.46 -1.23 15.57
N ARG A 51 -6.22 -1.29 16.67
CA ARG A 51 -5.73 -1.59 18.02
C ARG A 51 -5.03 -2.95 18.07
N ARG A 52 -5.63 -4.00 17.50
CA ARG A 52 -5.00 -5.34 17.45
C ARG A 52 -3.73 -5.34 16.60
N LEU A 53 -3.74 -4.69 15.43
CA LEU A 53 -2.58 -4.62 14.54
C LEU A 53 -1.41 -3.86 15.17
N SER A 54 -1.66 -2.83 15.98
CA SER A 54 -0.60 -2.08 16.65
C SER A 54 0.28 -2.96 17.56
N ARG A 55 -0.26 -4.09 18.06
CA ARG A 55 0.50 -5.08 18.83
C ARG A 55 1.62 -5.72 18.02
N LEU A 56 1.45 -5.83 16.68
CA LEU A 56 2.47 -6.41 15.80
C LEU A 56 3.73 -5.52 15.78
N ARG A 57 3.55 -4.21 15.88
CA ARG A 57 4.65 -3.26 15.98
C ARG A 57 5.29 -3.26 17.38
N ASN A 58 4.46 -3.24 18.40
CA ASN A 58 4.90 -3.22 19.79
C ASN A 58 3.91 -3.98 20.68
N LYS A 59 4.37 -5.02 21.38
CA LYS A 59 3.53 -5.83 22.29
C LYS A 59 2.87 -4.99 23.40
N ASN A 60 3.49 -3.87 23.76
CA ASN A 60 3.00 -2.93 24.79
C ASN A 60 2.56 -1.60 24.15
N HIS A 61 1.99 -1.63 22.96
CA HIS A 61 1.55 -0.42 22.27
C HIS A 61 0.50 0.34 23.09
N PRO A 62 0.60 1.68 23.24
CA PRO A 62 -0.34 2.46 24.06
C PRO A 62 -1.81 2.29 23.65
N TRP A 63 -2.10 2.09 22.37
CA TRP A 63 -3.47 1.89 21.87
C TRP A 63 -4.20 0.69 22.48
N LEU A 64 -3.46 -0.30 23.01
CA LEU A 64 -4.06 -1.49 23.62
C LEU A 64 -4.86 -1.19 24.89
N THR A 65 -4.61 -0.05 25.53
CA THR A 65 -5.29 0.38 26.77
C THR A 65 -6.13 1.65 26.58
N MET A 66 -6.05 2.30 25.39
CA MET A 66 -6.81 3.50 25.07
C MET A 66 -8.21 3.19 24.60
N THR A 67 -9.16 4.06 24.90
CA THR A 67 -10.48 4.11 24.27
C THR A 67 -10.37 4.51 22.80
N ASP A 68 -11.40 4.29 22.01
CA ASP A 68 -11.44 4.67 20.59
C ASP A 68 -11.19 6.18 20.42
N GLU A 69 -11.84 7.01 21.24
CA GLU A 69 -11.65 8.45 21.19
C GLU A 69 -10.20 8.86 21.54
N GLU A 70 -9.58 8.24 22.53
CA GLU A 70 -8.19 8.49 22.89
C GLU A 70 -7.22 8.10 21.78
N ILE A 71 -7.48 6.99 21.06
CA ILE A 71 -6.71 6.59 19.87
C ILE A 71 -6.80 7.69 18.80
N LEU A 72 -8.01 8.16 18.49
CA LEU A 72 -8.21 9.20 17.47
C LEU A 72 -7.52 10.50 17.88
N ARG A 73 -7.66 10.94 19.13
CA ARG A 73 -7.01 12.16 19.65
C ARG A 73 -5.48 12.07 19.62
N SER A 74 -4.93 10.97 20.09
CA SER A 74 -3.46 10.74 20.10
C SER A 74 -2.87 10.65 18.70
N SER A 75 -3.69 10.28 17.73
CA SER A 75 -3.30 10.18 16.31
C SER A 75 -3.51 11.49 15.53
N GLY A 76 -4.10 12.52 16.14
CA GLY A 76 -4.41 13.80 15.49
C GLY A 76 -5.61 13.69 14.52
N LEU A 77 -6.53 12.76 14.79
CA LEU A 77 -7.72 12.50 13.99
C LEU A 77 -8.97 13.21 14.50
N ILE A 78 -8.92 13.73 15.73
CA ILE A 78 -9.88 14.70 16.29
C ILE A 78 -9.12 15.98 16.49
N LEU A 79 -9.57 17.06 15.88
CA LEU A 79 -8.98 18.39 15.97
C LEU A 79 -10.07 19.43 16.28
N LYS A 80 -9.64 20.56 16.82
CA LYS A 80 -10.52 21.68 17.06
C LYS A 80 -10.75 22.46 15.76
N ASP A 81 -12.03 22.67 15.40
CA ASP A 81 -12.39 23.58 14.32
C ASP A 81 -12.04 25.02 14.76
N SER A 82 -11.18 25.68 13.99
CA SER A 82 -10.69 27.04 14.31
C SER A 82 -11.76 28.13 14.23
N GLU A 83 -12.81 27.90 13.42
CA GLU A 83 -13.90 28.88 13.24
C GLU A 83 -14.99 28.70 14.30
N LYS A 84 -15.36 27.44 14.57
CA LYS A 84 -16.45 27.13 15.50
C LYS A 84 -15.99 26.93 16.94
N GLY A 85 -14.70 26.70 17.16
CA GLY A 85 -14.13 26.50 18.48
C GLY A 85 -14.51 25.15 19.14
N VAL A 86 -15.08 24.19 18.38
CA VAL A 86 -15.49 22.87 18.85
C VAL A 86 -14.64 21.78 18.22
N ASP A 87 -14.54 20.65 18.89
CA ASP A 87 -13.82 19.48 18.37
C ASP A 87 -14.67 18.77 17.29
N GLY A 88 -14.00 18.19 16.29
CA GLY A 88 -14.65 17.39 15.27
C GLY A 88 -13.70 16.36 14.66
N LEU A 89 -14.27 15.43 13.90
CA LEU A 89 -13.50 14.42 13.18
C LEU A 89 -12.80 15.05 11.98
N THR A 90 -11.52 14.71 11.78
CA THR A 90 -10.80 15.11 10.58
C THR A 90 -11.19 14.26 9.38
N LEU A 91 -10.96 14.75 8.15
CA LEU A 91 -11.10 13.93 6.96
C LEU A 91 -10.24 12.65 7.03
N ALA A 92 -9.05 12.73 7.65
CA ALA A 92 -8.21 11.55 7.88
C ALA A 92 -8.89 10.49 8.75
N ALA A 93 -9.61 10.90 9.82
CA ALA A 93 -10.39 9.98 10.66
C ALA A 93 -11.49 9.28 9.86
N ILE A 94 -12.22 10.06 9.05
CA ILE A 94 -13.30 9.56 8.21
C ILE A 94 -12.78 8.59 7.15
N LEU A 95 -11.67 8.93 6.48
CA LEU A 95 -11.06 8.04 5.48
C LEU A 95 -10.51 6.75 6.10
N LEU A 96 -9.94 6.80 7.29
CA LEU A 96 -9.38 5.63 7.97
C LEU A 96 -10.47 4.71 8.56
N PHE A 97 -11.50 5.29 9.18
CA PHE A 97 -12.42 4.55 10.04
C PHE A 97 -13.90 4.78 9.71
N GLY A 98 -14.24 5.66 8.77
CA GLY A 98 -15.62 6.01 8.44
C GLY A 98 -16.42 4.85 7.87
N LYS A 99 -17.73 4.91 8.06
CA LYS A 99 -18.69 4.13 7.28
C LYS A 99 -18.72 4.64 5.85
N ASP A 100 -19.12 3.80 4.89
CA ASP A 100 -19.10 4.17 3.46
C ASP A 100 -19.97 5.43 3.18
N GLU A 101 -21.14 5.53 3.79
CA GLU A 101 -22.00 6.70 3.68
C GLU A 101 -21.35 7.98 4.25
N THR A 102 -20.61 7.87 5.35
CA THR A 102 -19.88 8.99 5.96
C THR A 102 -18.74 9.45 5.06
N ILE A 103 -18.00 8.50 4.49
CA ILE A 103 -16.93 8.79 3.53
C ILE A 103 -17.49 9.51 2.30
N MET A 104 -18.56 8.99 1.72
CA MET A 104 -19.20 9.58 0.55
C MET A 104 -19.80 10.95 0.82
N ALA A 105 -20.29 11.19 2.03
CA ALA A 105 -20.79 12.53 2.44
C ALA A 105 -19.64 13.53 2.63
N ALA A 106 -18.49 13.10 3.19
CA ALA A 106 -17.32 13.96 3.44
C ALA A 106 -16.49 14.20 2.17
N LEU A 107 -16.34 13.18 1.31
CA LEU A 107 -15.49 13.17 0.12
C LEU A 107 -16.14 12.36 -1.02
N PRO A 108 -17.14 12.92 -1.74
CA PRO A 108 -17.90 12.19 -2.78
C PRO A 108 -17.04 11.60 -3.91
N GLN A 109 -15.87 12.20 -4.18
CA GLN A 109 -14.93 11.72 -5.21
C GLN A 109 -14.00 10.59 -4.71
N HIS A 110 -14.14 10.12 -3.45
CA HIS A 110 -13.31 9.05 -2.92
C HIS A 110 -13.56 7.74 -3.66
N LYS A 111 -12.55 7.29 -4.39
CA LYS A 111 -12.63 6.08 -5.22
C LYS A 111 -11.24 5.56 -5.54
N THR A 112 -11.12 4.23 -5.59
CA THR A 112 -9.96 3.53 -6.13
C THR A 112 -10.45 2.45 -7.09
N ASP A 113 -9.89 2.38 -8.29
CA ASP A 113 -10.20 1.37 -9.30
C ASP A 113 -9.06 0.34 -9.34
N ALA A 114 -9.35 -0.93 -9.07
CA ALA A 114 -8.47 -2.06 -9.34
C ALA A 114 -8.89 -2.71 -10.67
N ILE A 115 -7.95 -2.84 -11.59
CA ILE A 115 -8.21 -3.24 -12.98
C ILE A 115 -7.23 -4.34 -13.38
N PHE A 116 -7.74 -5.44 -13.92
CA PHE A 116 -6.97 -6.48 -14.58
C PHE A 116 -7.31 -6.49 -16.07
N ARG A 117 -6.28 -6.35 -16.93
CA ARG A 117 -6.43 -6.34 -18.39
C ARG A 117 -5.20 -6.94 -19.07
N THR A 118 -5.28 -8.21 -19.40
CA THR A 118 -4.17 -8.93 -20.04
C THR A 118 -4.54 -9.43 -21.43
N LYS A 119 -5.82 -9.73 -21.69
CA LYS A 119 -6.33 -10.25 -22.95
C LYS A 119 -6.82 -9.14 -23.88
N ASN A 120 -7.46 -8.11 -23.31
CA ASN A 120 -8.02 -7.01 -24.10
C ASN A 120 -7.52 -5.67 -23.53
N THR A 121 -6.79 -4.89 -24.32
CA THR A 121 -6.27 -3.57 -23.93
C THR A 121 -7.34 -2.49 -23.89
N ASP A 122 -8.44 -2.65 -24.61
CA ASP A 122 -9.53 -1.65 -24.69
C ASP A 122 -10.58 -1.84 -23.60
N ARG A 123 -10.64 -3.02 -22.97
CA ARG A 123 -11.54 -3.34 -21.87
C ARG A 123 -10.76 -3.95 -20.71
N TYR A 124 -11.43 -4.20 -19.62
CA TYR A 124 -10.88 -4.94 -18.47
C TYR A 124 -11.41 -6.37 -18.49
N ASP A 125 -10.55 -7.32 -18.10
CA ASP A 125 -10.93 -8.73 -17.89
C ASP A 125 -11.60 -8.89 -16.52
N ASP A 126 -11.15 -8.07 -15.53
CA ASP A 126 -11.76 -7.96 -14.21
C ASP A 126 -11.57 -6.55 -13.64
N ARG A 127 -12.50 -6.11 -12.79
CA ARG A 127 -12.46 -4.78 -12.18
C ARG A 127 -13.13 -4.78 -10.81
N ASP A 128 -12.51 -4.12 -9.85
CA ASP A 128 -13.09 -3.81 -8.56
C ASP A 128 -13.09 -2.30 -8.31
N VAL A 129 -14.28 -1.74 -8.02
CA VAL A 129 -14.47 -0.31 -7.71
C VAL A 129 -14.62 -0.16 -6.21
N ILE A 130 -13.62 0.46 -5.57
CA ILE A 130 -13.50 0.52 -4.13
C ILE A 130 -13.80 1.94 -3.65
N ILE A 131 -14.79 2.09 -2.77
CA ILE A 131 -15.27 3.37 -2.22
C ILE A 131 -15.36 3.35 -0.69
N THR A 132 -14.70 2.42 -0.03
CA THR A 132 -14.74 2.21 1.42
C THR A 132 -13.56 2.85 2.16
N ASN A 133 -13.47 2.64 3.47
CA ASN A 133 -12.36 3.14 4.30
C ASN A 133 -11.00 2.58 3.85
N LEU A 134 -9.89 3.22 4.29
CA LEU A 134 -8.56 2.89 3.80
C LEU A 134 -8.06 1.51 4.25
N PHE A 135 -8.54 0.98 5.37
CA PHE A 135 -8.20 -0.39 5.80
C PHE A 135 -8.82 -1.43 4.89
N ASP A 136 -10.14 -1.31 4.65
CA ASP A 136 -10.85 -2.23 3.77
C ASP A 136 -10.41 -2.04 2.31
N THR A 137 -10.08 -0.80 1.90
CA THR A 137 -9.49 -0.53 0.58
C THR A 137 -8.15 -1.25 0.42
N PHE A 138 -7.27 -1.20 1.43
CA PHE A 138 -6.00 -1.90 1.41
C PHE A 138 -6.18 -3.41 1.25
N ASP A 139 -7.09 -4.02 2.03
CA ASP A 139 -7.36 -5.45 1.96
C ASP A 139 -7.90 -5.87 0.59
N ARG A 140 -8.89 -5.14 0.06
CA ARG A 140 -9.47 -5.44 -1.25
C ARG A 140 -8.43 -5.33 -2.38
N LEU A 141 -7.54 -4.34 -2.31
CA LEU A 141 -6.41 -4.23 -3.24
C LEU A 141 -5.45 -5.42 -3.12
N MET A 142 -5.13 -5.85 -1.89
CA MET A 142 -4.29 -7.03 -1.64
C MET A 142 -4.95 -8.30 -2.18
N GLU A 143 -6.24 -8.51 -1.93
CA GLU A 143 -7.01 -9.65 -2.46
C GLU A 143 -7.06 -9.63 -3.99
N PHE A 144 -7.30 -8.46 -4.60
CA PHE A 144 -7.31 -8.31 -6.05
C PHE A 144 -5.93 -8.63 -6.65
N GLY A 145 -4.86 -8.14 -6.06
CA GLY A 145 -3.50 -8.46 -6.50
C GLY A 145 -3.18 -9.95 -6.37
N LYS A 146 -3.56 -10.58 -5.25
CA LYS A 146 -3.37 -12.03 -5.03
C LYS A 146 -4.17 -12.90 -5.99
N LYS A 147 -5.36 -12.45 -6.38
CA LYS A 147 -6.22 -13.15 -7.33
C LYS A 147 -5.60 -13.22 -8.74
N HIS A 148 -4.88 -12.18 -9.15
CA HIS A 148 -4.42 -12.00 -10.53
C HIS A 148 -2.92 -12.16 -10.74
N LEU A 149 -2.14 -12.28 -9.65
CA LEU A 149 -0.69 -12.41 -9.69
C LEU A 149 -0.23 -13.69 -9.01
N ASN A 150 0.56 -14.47 -9.70
CA ASN A 150 1.21 -15.65 -9.13
C ASN A 150 2.23 -15.22 -8.06
N ASP A 151 2.45 -16.11 -7.09
CA ASP A 151 3.45 -15.93 -6.04
C ASP A 151 4.52 -17.02 -6.13
N PRO A 152 5.57 -16.80 -6.93
CA PRO A 152 6.64 -17.79 -7.06
C PRO A 152 7.34 -17.96 -5.73
N PHE A 153 7.76 -19.18 -5.45
CA PHE A 153 8.56 -19.47 -4.27
C PHE A 153 9.93 -18.80 -4.35
N ILE A 154 10.20 -17.91 -3.41
CA ILE A 154 11.45 -17.15 -3.35
C ILE A 154 12.06 -17.29 -1.96
N LEU A 155 13.37 -17.51 -1.89
CA LEU A 155 14.14 -17.56 -0.65
C LEU A 155 14.93 -16.26 -0.46
N GLU A 156 14.80 -15.67 0.71
CA GLU A 156 15.70 -14.64 1.21
C GLU A 156 16.56 -15.24 2.33
N GLY A 157 17.79 -15.60 1.98
CA GLY A 157 18.61 -16.44 2.85
C GLY A 157 17.97 -17.82 3.04
N VAL A 158 17.55 -18.14 4.27
CA VAL A 158 16.89 -19.41 4.62
C VAL A 158 15.38 -19.27 4.83
N GLN A 159 14.82 -18.06 4.63
CA GLN A 159 13.40 -17.79 4.85
C GLN A 159 12.65 -17.68 3.52
N ALA A 160 11.50 -18.37 3.43
CA ALA A 160 10.59 -18.17 2.33
C ALA A 160 9.91 -16.80 2.45
N VAL A 161 9.94 -16.01 1.37
CA VAL A 161 9.32 -14.69 1.30
C VAL A 161 8.39 -14.60 0.10
N SER A 162 7.24 -13.98 0.28
CA SER A 162 6.37 -13.58 -0.81
C SER A 162 6.81 -12.20 -1.31
N ALA A 163 7.60 -12.18 -2.39
CA ALA A 163 8.00 -10.92 -3.02
C ALA A 163 6.79 -10.18 -3.62
N ARG A 164 5.81 -10.91 -4.17
CA ARG A 164 4.53 -10.35 -4.62
C ARG A 164 3.85 -9.56 -3.49
N ASP A 165 3.61 -10.20 -2.35
CA ASP A 165 2.88 -9.56 -1.25
C ASP A 165 3.66 -8.39 -0.65
N ALA A 166 4.99 -8.48 -0.60
CA ALA A 166 5.85 -7.39 -0.15
C ALA A 166 5.75 -6.17 -1.08
N ILE A 167 5.79 -6.37 -2.41
CA ILE A 167 5.61 -5.30 -3.39
C ILE A 167 4.22 -4.68 -3.28
N LEU A 168 3.16 -5.51 -3.32
CA LEU A 168 1.77 -5.05 -3.26
C LEU A 168 1.51 -4.21 -2.01
N ARG A 169 1.96 -4.70 -0.85
CA ARG A 169 1.82 -3.99 0.41
C ARG A 169 2.46 -2.61 0.36
N GLU A 170 3.66 -2.51 -0.18
CA GLU A 170 4.40 -1.25 -0.25
C GLU A 170 3.73 -0.25 -1.20
N ILE A 171 3.38 -0.69 -2.43
CA ILE A 171 2.77 0.22 -3.42
C ILE A 171 1.38 0.68 -3.00
N PHE A 172 0.60 -0.16 -2.29
CA PHE A 172 -0.73 0.22 -1.80
C PHE A 172 -0.64 1.15 -0.60
N SER A 173 0.22 0.84 0.38
CA SER A 173 0.46 1.74 1.51
C SER A 173 0.90 3.13 1.04
N ASN A 174 1.81 3.19 0.08
CA ASN A 174 2.29 4.43 -0.51
C ASN A 174 1.17 5.18 -1.26
N SER A 175 0.41 4.49 -2.11
CA SER A 175 -0.69 5.10 -2.84
C SER A 175 -1.75 5.69 -1.90
N LEU A 176 -2.13 4.98 -0.83
CA LEU A 176 -3.14 5.43 0.13
C LEU A 176 -2.62 6.54 1.06
N ALA A 177 -1.37 6.43 1.54
CA ALA A 177 -0.79 7.40 2.47
C ALA A 177 -0.36 8.71 1.78
N HIS A 178 -0.03 8.68 0.49
CA HIS A 178 0.54 9.83 -0.23
C HIS A 178 -0.36 10.42 -1.32
N ARG A 179 -1.58 9.91 -1.49
CA ARG A 179 -2.58 10.43 -2.43
C ARG A 179 -2.96 11.88 -2.10
N ASP A 180 -3.10 12.71 -3.11
CA ASP A 180 -3.77 14.02 -2.97
C ASP A 180 -5.30 13.82 -2.96
N TYR A 181 -5.89 13.86 -1.78
CA TYR A 181 -7.34 13.71 -1.59
C TYR A 181 -8.13 14.97 -1.96
N SER A 182 -7.46 16.08 -2.26
CA SER A 182 -8.12 17.32 -2.68
C SER A 182 -8.55 17.29 -4.15
N THR A 183 -8.04 16.35 -4.94
CA THR A 183 -8.34 16.23 -6.37
C THR A 183 -9.45 15.20 -6.64
N GLY A 184 -10.18 15.38 -7.73
CA GLY A 184 -11.11 14.37 -8.27
C GLY A 184 -10.43 13.23 -9.04
N TYR A 185 -9.08 13.15 -9.04
CA TYR A 185 -8.38 12.09 -9.74
C TYR A 185 -8.64 10.73 -9.09
N VAL A 186 -9.16 9.79 -9.87
CA VAL A 186 -9.43 8.43 -9.41
C VAL A 186 -8.11 7.66 -9.29
N ALA A 187 -7.80 7.20 -8.08
CA ALA A 187 -6.64 6.32 -7.90
C ALA A 187 -6.88 4.98 -8.58
N LYS A 188 -5.81 4.38 -9.13
CA LYS A 188 -5.90 3.11 -9.86
C LYS A 188 -4.80 2.17 -9.42
N PHE A 189 -5.15 0.89 -9.39
CA PHE A 189 -4.22 -0.23 -9.46
C PHE A 189 -4.52 -1.02 -10.70
N VAL A 190 -3.55 -1.17 -11.59
CA VAL A 190 -3.75 -1.83 -12.89
C VAL A 190 -2.73 -2.93 -13.06
N ILE A 191 -3.20 -4.12 -13.44
CA ILE A 191 -2.36 -5.27 -13.81
C ILE A 191 -2.52 -5.48 -15.32
N GLU A 192 -1.41 -5.42 -16.03
CA GLU A 192 -1.26 -5.70 -17.46
C GLU A 192 -0.39 -6.94 -17.67
N LYS A 193 -0.20 -7.37 -18.90
CA LYS A 193 0.54 -8.58 -19.22
C LYS A 193 2.02 -8.53 -18.80
N ASP A 194 2.65 -7.36 -18.92
CA ASP A 194 4.09 -7.14 -18.75
C ASP A 194 4.44 -6.23 -17.57
N ARG A 195 3.43 -5.67 -16.91
CA ARG A 195 3.60 -4.75 -15.78
C ARG A 195 2.36 -4.65 -14.91
N MET A 196 2.55 -4.23 -13.68
CA MET A 196 1.50 -3.66 -12.85
C MET A 196 1.88 -2.25 -12.44
N TYR A 197 0.89 -1.40 -12.15
CA TYR A 197 1.16 -0.05 -11.69
C TYR A 197 0.05 0.50 -10.80
N THR A 198 0.44 1.44 -9.94
CA THR A 198 -0.48 2.31 -9.21
C THR A 198 -0.40 3.72 -9.75
N GLU A 199 -1.54 4.42 -9.80
CA GLU A 199 -1.65 5.84 -10.12
C GLU A 199 -2.52 6.53 -9.06
N ASN A 200 -2.10 7.68 -8.58
CA ASN A 200 -2.92 8.51 -7.70
C ASN A 200 -2.65 10.00 -7.94
N GLY A 201 -3.66 10.82 -7.71
CA GLY A 201 -3.49 12.28 -7.70
C GLY A 201 -2.38 12.67 -6.73
N ASN A 202 -1.58 13.64 -7.10
CA ASN A 202 -0.36 13.99 -6.39
C ASN A 202 -0.19 15.50 -6.26
N LEU A 203 0.29 15.93 -5.11
CA LEU A 203 0.85 17.27 -4.92
C LEU A 203 2.36 17.18 -5.14
N SER A 204 2.80 17.43 -6.37
CA SER A 204 4.19 17.24 -6.76
C SER A 204 5.14 18.24 -6.10
N HIS A 205 6.33 17.78 -5.71
CA HIS A 205 7.47 18.61 -5.30
C HIS A 205 8.47 18.75 -6.44
N GLY A 206 8.40 17.87 -7.44
CA GLY A 206 9.20 17.83 -8.65
C GLY A 206 8.43 17.16 -9.78
N HIS A 207 9.06 16.98 -10.93
CA HIS A 207 8.51 16.28 -12.07
C HIS A 207 9.56 15.33 -12.65
N GLY A 208 9.14 14.14 -13.03
CA GLY A 208 9.94 13.13 -13.68
C GLY A 208 10.24 11.91 -12.81
N GLU A 209 11.19 11.11 -13.23
CA GLU A 209 11.57 9.88 -12.55
C GLU A 209 12.30 10.16 -11.23
N LEU A 210 11.81 9.55 -10.15
CA LEU A 210 12.45 9.58 -8.84
C LEU A 210 13.51 8.47 -8.76
N LYS A 211 14.74 8.86 -8.38
CA LYS A 211 15.87 7.95 -8.19
C LYS A 211 16.17 7.76 -6.70
N LEU A 212 16.56 6.54 -6.33
CA LEU A 212 16.88 6.19 -4.93
C LEU A 212 17.97 7.07 -4.30
N ASP A 213 18.93 7.54 -5.08
CA ASP A 213 20.05 8.35 -4.62
C ASP A 213 19.68 9.81 -4.33
N ARG A 214 18.51 10.27 -4.81
CA ARG A 214 18.05 11.66 -4.70
C ARG A 214 16.66 11.78 -4.06
N PHE A 215 16.11 10.65 -3.58
CA PHE A 215 14.78 10.64 -2.98
C PHE A 215 14.83 11.10 -1.53
N GLU A 216 14.17 12.22 -1.25
CA GLU A 216 13.88 12.68 0.12
C GLU A 216 12.44 12.28 0.48
N PRO A 217 12.25 11.41 1.49
CA PRO A 217 10.91 10.98 1.88
C PRO A 217 10.09 12.14 2.45
N PHE A 218 8.92 12.38 1.90
CA PHE A 218 7.99 13.39 2.36
C PHE A 218 6.58 12.82 2.54
N SER A 219 6.01 13.02 3.73
CA SER A 219 4.65 12.58 4.00
C SER A 219 3.62 13.62 3.54
N LYS A 220 2.76 13.24 2.58
CA LYS A 220 1.70 14.12 2.04
C LYS A 220 0.45 14.17 2.93
N ASN A 221 0.19 13.08 3.65
CA ASN A 221 -0.90 12.98 4.62
C ASN A 221 -0.38 12.42 5.95
N PRO A 222 0.35 13.22 6.77
CA PRO A 222 1.00 12.75 7.98
C PRO A 222 0.10 11.98 8.95
N PRO A 223 -1.18 12.36 9.21
CA PRO A 223 -2.06 11.60 10.09
C PRO A 223 -2.33 10.18 9.58
N ILE A 224 -2.58 10.02 8.26
CA ILE A 224 -2.81 8.70 7.65
C ILE A 224 -1.52 7.86 7.71
N ALA A 225 -0.40 8.44 7.30
CA ALA A 225 0.90 7.77 7.35
C ALA A 225 1.30 7.35 8.77
N LYS A 226 0.96 8.18 9.79
CA LYS A 226 1.17 7.83 11.20
C LYS A 226 0.37 6.58 11.58
N VAL A 227 -0.93 6.55 11.30
CA VAL A 227 -1.78 5.38 11.61
C VAL A 227 -1.26 4.14 10.90
N PHE A 228 -0.95 4.21 9.60
CA PHE A 228 -0.42 3.07 8.84
C PHE A 228 0.88 2.52 9.43
N ARG A 229 1.76 3.37 9.94
CA ARG A 229 2.97 2.93 10.65
C ARG A 229 2.63 2.27 11.99
N GLU A 230 1.73 2.86 12.79
CA GLU A 230 1.35 2.28 14.09
C GLU A 230 0.72 0.89 13.96
N VAL A 231 0.04 0.62 12.85
CA VAL A 231 -0.57 -0.69 12.57
C VAL A 231 0.30 -1.59 11.68
N SER A 232 1.55 -1.21 11.45
CA SER A 232 2.48 -1.95 10.60
C SER A 232 2.00 -2.17 9.16
N LEU A 233 1.15 -1.34 8.61
CA LEU A 233 0.79 -1.34 7.19
C LEU A 233 1.82 -0.61 6.33
N ALA A 234 2.53 0.35 6.89
CA ALA A 234 3.65 1.03 6.25
C ALA A 234 4.91 0.89 7.10
N ASP A 235 6.04 0.79 6.43
CA ASP A 235 7.36 0.79 7.06
C ASP A 235 7.80 2.20 7.49
N GLU A 236 9.01 2.32 8.05
CA GLU A 236 9.60 3.62 8.38
C GLU A 236 9.88 4.43 7.12
N LEU A 237 9.84 5.76 7.27
CA LEU A 237 9.98 6.70 6.17
C LEU A 237 11.28 6.43 5.37
N GLY A 238 11.15 6.15 4.06
CA GLY A 238 12.28 5.97 3.13
C GLY A 238 12.73 4.52 2.90
N SER A 239 12.23 3.55 3.65
CA SER A 239 12.53 2.12 3.39
C SER A 239 11.71 1.55 2.21
N GLY A 240 10.49 2.07 1.99
CA GLY A 240 9.54 1.54 1.05
C GLY A 240 10.02 1.48 -0.40
N MET A 241 10.63 2.54 -0.90
CA MET A 241 11.17 2.53 -2.26
C MET A 241 12.29 1.47 -2.39
N ARG A 242 13.19 1.36 -1.41
CA ARG A 242 14.26 0.36 -1.41
C ARG A 242 13.71 -1.07 -1.38
N ASN A 243 12.69 -1.32 -0.57
CA ASN A 243 12.01 -2.60 -0.50
C ASN A 243 11.35 -2.94 -1.83
N THR A 244 10.68 -1.97 -2.47
CA THR A 244 10.09 -2.16 -3.80
C THR A 244 11.14 -2.53 -4.83
N TYR A 245 12.30 -1.86 -4.87
CA TYR A 245 13.42 -2.23 -5.76
C TYR A 245 13.92 -3.65 -5.50
N LYS A 246 14.17 -4.01 -4.24
CA LYS A 246 14.65 -5.32 -3.83
C LYS A 246 13.70 -6.43 -4.27
N TYR A 247 12.43 -6.31 -3.90
CA TYR A 247 11.45 -7.36 -4.15
C TYR A 247 11.04 -7.43 -5.62
N THR A 248 11.01 -6.30 -6.36
CA THR A 248 10.78 -6.32 -7.82
C THR A 248 11.87 -7.10 -8.54
N LYS A 249 13.14 -6.89 -8.15
CA LYS A 249 14.25 -7.64 -8.72
C LYS A 249 14.14 -9.15 -8.44
N MET A 250 13.67 -9.53 -7.26
CA MET A 250 13.45 -10.94 -6.90
C MET A 250 12.25 -11.53 -7.63
N TYR A 251 11.18 -10.75 -7.83
CA TYR A 251 9.91 -11.21 -8.39
C TYR A 251 9.92 -11.35 -9.91
N SER A 252 10.49 -10.37 -10.60
CA SER A 252 10.44 -10.32 -12.08
C SER A 252 11.81 -10.12 -12.74
N GLY A 253 12.87 -9.94 -11.96
CA GLY A 253 14.20 -9.59 -12.48
C GLY A 253 14.30 -8.14 -12.96
N GLY A 254 13.19 -7.38 -12.99
CA GLY A 254 13.10 -6.02 -13.48
C GLY A 254 13.45 -4.95 -12.43
N VAL A 255 13.25 -3.70 -12.82
CA VAL A 255 13.49 -2.51 -11.99
C VAL A 255 12.21 -1.69 -11.93
N PRO A 256 11.71 -1.30 -10.73
CA PRO A 256 10.53 -0.48 -10.61
C PRO A 256 10.83 0.96 -11.06
N GLU A 257 9.80 1.64 -11.60
CA GLU A 257 9.85 3.05 -11.95
C GLU A 257 8.90 3.84 -11.06
N PHE A 258 9.36 5.00 -10.58
CA PHE A 258 8.57 5.94 -9.81
C PHE A 258 8.55 7.27 -10.54
N ILE A 259 7.38 7.70 -10.96
CA ILE A 259 7.23 8.92 -11.77
C ILE A 259 6.42 9.93 -10.97
N GLU A 260 7.02 11.08 -10.69
CA GLU A 260 6.38 12.19 -10.00
C GLU A 260 5.87 13.24 -10.99
N GLY A 261 4.65 13.67 -10.81
CA GLY A 261 3.95 14.72 -11.54
C GLY A 261 2.65 15.06 -10.81
N ASP A 262 1.67 15.65 -11.47
CA ASP A 262 0.33 15.85 -10.92
C ASP A 262 -0.40 14.53 -10.64
N VAL A 263 0.08 13.47 -11.28
CA VAL A 263 -0.23 12.07 -10.99
C VAL A 263 1.08 11.39 -10.59
N PHE A 264 1.08 10.75 -9.41
CA PHE A 264 2.18 9.89 -9.01
C PHE A 264 1.93 8.48 -9.54
N LYS A 265 2.92 7.90 -10.21
CA LYS A 265 2.83 6.58 -10.79
C LYS A 265 3.98 5.70 -10.32
N THR A 266 3.66 4.50 -9.85
CA THR A 266 4.63 3.43 -9.55
C THR A 266 4.41 2.30 -10.53
N ILE A 267 5.43 1.94 -11.31
CA ILE A 267 5.37 0.88 -12.31
C ILE A 267 6.28 -0.26 -11.86
N ILE A 268 5.74 -1.45 -11.84
CA ILE A 268 6.44 -2.69 -11.51
C ILE A 268 6.42 -3.59 -12.74
N PRO A 269 7.57 -3.90 -13.36
CA PRO A 269 7.62 -4.84 -14.48
C PRO A 269 7.29 -6.25 -14.00
N LEU A 270 6.57 -6.99 -14.83
CA LEU A 270 6.15 -8.37 -14.59
C LEU A 270 6.82 -9.30 -15.60
N SER A 271 7.13 -10.52 -15.17
CA SER A 271 7.44 -11.62 -16.08
C SER A 271 6.16 -12.20 -16.70
N SER A 272 6.27 -12.88 -17.82
CA SER A 272 5.12 -13.54 -18.46
C SER A 272 4.44 -14.59 -17.56
N ALA A 273 5.18 -15.19 -16.65
CA ALA A 273 4.68 -16.15 -15.67
C ALA A 273 3.85 -15.50 -14.54
N ALA A 274 4.02 -14.20 -14.29
CA ALA A 274 3.35 -13.51 -13.18
C ALA A 274 1.83 -13.45 -13.32
N THR A 275 1.31 -13.37 -14.56
CA THR A 275 -0.12 -13.27 -14.88
C THR A 275 -0.67 -14.52 -15.58
N SER A 276 0.15 -15.58 -15.79
CA SER A 276 -0.32 -16.82 -16.36
C SER A 276 -1.24 -17.55 -15.38
N MET A 277 -2.46 -17.88 -15.80
CA MET A 277 -3.36 -18.69 -14.99
C MET A 277 -2.80 -20.10 -14.82
N VAL A 278 -2.43 -20.46 -13.62
CA VAL A 278 -2.20 -21.84 -13.21
C VAL A 278 -3.56 -22.39 -12.75
N GLY A 279 -4.34 -22.93 -13.70
CA GLY A 279 -5.63 -23.58 -13.41
C GLY A 279 -5.75 -24.89 -14.17
N PRO A 280 -6.59 -25.85 -13.74
CA PRO A 280 -6.75 -27.16 -14.37
C PRO A 280 -7.28 -27.12 -15.82
N ASP A 281 -7.67 -25.95 -16.33
CA ASP A 281 -8.18 -25.75 -17.70
C ASP A 281 -7.23 -24.95 -18.61
N GLY A 282 -5.97 -24.76 -18.22
CA GLY A 282 -4.95 -24.14 -19.07
C GLY A 282 -4.56 -25.07 -20.22
N ASN A 283 -5.13 -24.87 -21.41
CA ASN A 283 -4.63 -25.50 -22.63
C ASN A 283 -3.15 -25.15 -22.82
N GLN A 284 -2.34 -26.17 -22.75
CA GLN A 284 -0.91 -26.16 -23.07
C GLN A 284 -0.74 -25.92 -24.57
N ASP A 285 -0.24 -24.76 -24.93
CA ASP A 285 0.48 -24.58 -26.19
C ASP A 285 1.89 -24.08 -25.87
N THR A 286 2.75 -25.04 -25.58
CA THR A 286 4.15 -25.17 -26.08
C THR A 286 4.90 -26.27 -25.34
N PRO A 287 5.52 -27.24 -26.07
CA PRO A 287 6.11 -28.45 -25.47
C PRO A 287 7.59 -28.32 -25.08
N GLN A 288 8.16 -27.17 -24.81
CA GLN A 288 9.61 -27.06 -24.59
C GLN A 288 10.09 -26.55 -23.20
N ASP A 289 9.21 -25.93 -22.39
CA ASP A 289 9.63 -25.41 -21.07
C ASP A 289 9.37 -26.37 -19.88
N ASN A 290 8.62 -27.48 -20.11
CA ASN A 290 8.21 -28.39 -19.02
C ASN A 290 9.30 -29.31 -18.45
N LEU A 291 10.49 -29.35 -19.06
CA LEU A 291 11.58 -30.21 -18.56
C LEU A 291 12.45 -29.54 -17.49
N GLN A 292 12.51 -28.21 -17.46
CA GLN A 292 13.30 -27.48 -16.49
C GLN A 292 12.56 -27.27 -15.17
N ASP A 293 11.25 -26.99 -15.20
CA ASP A 293 10.42 -26.81 -14.00
C ASP A 293 10.24 -28.14 -13.24
N THR A 294 10.04 -29.26 -13.95
CA THR A 294 9.91 -30.59 -13.30
C THR A 294 11.23 -31.06 -12.64
N LEU A 295 12.37 -30.64 -13.16
CA LEU A 295 13.67 -30.92 -12.56
C LEU A 295 13.94 -30.07 -11.32
N GLN A 296 13.45 -28.83 -11.29
CA GLN A 296 13.60 -27.91 -10.19
C GLN A 296 12.71 -28.26 -9.01
N ASP A 297 11.46 -28.66 -9.25
CA ASP A 297 10.53 -29.16 -8.23
C ASP A 297 11.03 -30.47 -7.61
N ASN A 298 11.53 -31.41 -8.39
CA ASN A 298 12.12 -32.66 -7.91
C ASN A 298 13.41 -32.44 -7.10
N LEU A 299 14.20 -31.40 -7.40
CA LEU A 299 15.38 -31.02 -6.64
C LEU A 299 14.99 -30.36 -5.31
N GLN A 300 13.96 -29.53 -5.30
CA GLN A 300 13.46 -28.88 -4.08
C GLN A 300 12.83 -29.89 -3.11
N GLU A 301 12.00 -30.82 -3.58
CA GLU A 301 11.46 -31.91 -2.75
C GLU A 301 12.58 -32.77 -2.15
N LYS A 302 13.61 -33.13 -2.94
CA LYS A 302 14.76 -33.88 -2.43
C LYS A 302 15.57 -33.12 -1.39
N VAL A 303 15.77 -31.80 -1.57
CA VAL A 303 16.47 -30.94 -0.59
C VAL A 303 15.66 -30.84 0.71
N ILE A 304 14.36 -30.64 0.62
CA ILE A 304 13.47 -30.59 1.78
C ILE A 304 13.49 -31.93 2.52
N GLN A 305 13.44 -33.06 1.80
CA GLN A 305 13.45 -34.38 2.38
C GLN A 305 14.78 -34.64 3.12
N VAL A 306 15.91 -34.28 2.54
CA VAL A 306 17.25 -34.44 3.16
C VAL A 306 17.40 -33.54 4.41
N VAL A 307 16.88 -32.32 4.37
CA VAL A 307 16.88 -31.41 5.53
C VAL A 307 15.99 -31.96 6.64
N TYR A 308 14.81 -32.49 6.30
CA TYR A 308 13.89 -33.09 7.26
C TYR A 308 14.51 -34.31 7.94
N GLU A 309 15.15 -35.19 7.17
CA GLU A 309 15.83 -36.38 7.69
C GLU A 309 16.98 -36.01 8.64
N LYS A 310 17.80 -34.99 8.29
CA LYS A 310 18.86 -34.49 9.18
C LYS A 310 18.32 -33.85 10.46
N ILE A 311 17.22 -33.12 10.38
CA ILE A 311 16.56 -32.51 11.57
C ILE A 311 16.01 -33.63 12.47
N ILE A 312 15.38 -34.67 11.90
CA ILE A 312 14.87 -35.81 12.67
C ILE A 312 16.05 -36.56 13.32
N GLU A 313 17.08 -36.85 12.58
CA GLU A 313 18.27 -37.53 13.09
C GLU A 313 18.96 -36.75 14.22
N PHE A 314 19.02 -35.42 14.10
CA PHE A 314 19.55 -34.54 15.14
C PHE A 314 18.66 -34.47 16.39
N CYS A 315 17.34 -34.61 16.23
CA CYS A 315 16.37 -34.51 17.32
C CYS A 315 16.05 -35.86 18.01
N ILE A 316 16.66 -36.98 17.60
CA ILE A 316 16.44 -38.30 18.23
C ILE A 316 16.87 -38.30 19.71
N GLU A 317 17.88 -37.50 20.07
CA GLU A 317 18.32 -37.34 21.46
C GLU A 317 18.03 -35.93 21.97
N PRO A 318 17.70 -35.76 23.27
CA PRO A 318 17.45 -34.41 23.84
C PRO A 318 18.71 -33.56 23.74
N LYS A 319 18.63 -32.45 22.99
CA LYS A 319 19.74 -31.50 22.81
C LYS A 319 19.54 -30.25 23.65
N SER A 320 20.61 -29.63 24.09
CA SER A 320 20.57 -28.37 24.79
C SER A 320 20.28 -27.20 23.80
N LYS A 321 19.73 -26.09 24.31
CA LYS A 321 19.43 -24.90 23.51
C LYS A 321 20.65 -24.33 22.75
N ARG A 322 21.85 -24.61 23.22
CA ARG A 322 23.12 -24.16 22.64
C ARG A 322 23.52 -25.01 21.43
N GLU A 323 23.31 -26.31 21.51
CA GLU A 323 23.59 -27.26 20.43
C GLU A 323 22.62 -27.11 19.24
N ILE A 324 21.41 -26.61 19.47
CA ILE A 324 20.41 -26.35 18.42
C ILE A 324 20.75 -25.07 17.62
N VAL A 325 21.46 -24.12 18.23
CA VAL A 325 21.80 -22.83 17.58
C VAL A 325 23.12 -22.94 16.79
N GLU A 326 23.99 -23.90 17.12
CA GLU A 326 25.29 -24.09 16.46
C GLU A 326 25.23 -25.08 15.26
N HIS A 327 24.05 -25.68 15.01
CA HIS A 327 23.84 -26.66 13.92
C HIS A 327 22.91 -26.12 12.87
#